data_b660e0cce4d0f02766f3a2528129635d
#
_entry.id   b660e0cce4d0f02766f3a2528129635d
#
_cell.length_a   1.000
_cell.length_b   1.000
_cell.length_c   1.000
_cell.angle_alpha   90.00
_cell.angle_beta   90.00
_cell.angle_gamma   90.00
#
_symmetry.space_group_name_H-M   'P 1'
#
loop_
_entity.id
_entity.type
_entity.pdbx_description
1 polymer ?
#
loop_
_entity_poly.entity_id
_entity_poly.type
_entity_poly.pdbx_seq_one_letter_code
_entity_poly.pdbx_strand_id
1 'polypeptide(L)'
;MRTAAHRTIRVALCSIAIGWASSCPASTPGERLAPFMNPPAEFENERAPLKSPLLFDDGRTVRSGADWVRRRAEIKNRWMRALGEGPPLLEKARMETITETEETLYTRRRVRVEIARDRFEEGWLLIPKSGGTHPAVLVPFYEPETSIGLGDKEHRDYARRLAERGFVALAIGSPGGDARKPDPRKEGWQPLSFLAYVSANCANALCNLPEVDGGRIGIVGHSYGGKWAMFSACLNEQFVCAAWSDPGIGFDDTRPSINYWEPWYLGRAEGTQRPPGIPSPSNPATGPYKALREEGCDLHELQALMAPRPFFVSGGSEDPPARWKLLTHVRDVYALLGFRDRVGMHNRPAHPPTEEAMEKVCDFFEHFLKQAP
;
A
#
# COMPACT_ATOMS: atom_id res chain seq x y z
N MET A 1 -41.25 -53.34 -74.78
CA MET A 1 -39.88 -53.06 -74.38
C MET A 1 -39.85 -51.79 -73.56
N ARG A 2 -39.69 -51.94 -72.25
CA ARG A 2 -39.60 -50.79 -71.32
C ARG A 2 -38.21 -50.78 -70.68
N THR A 3 -37.45 -49.76 -70.93
CA THR A 3 -36.11 -49.52 -70.40
C THR A 3 -36.23 -48.86 -69.02
N ALA A 4 -35.64 -49.49 -67.99
CA ALA A 4 -35.56 -48.98 -66.65
C ALA A 4 -34.33 -48.05 -66.50
N ALA A 5 -34.55 -46.83 -66.01
CA ALA A 5 -33.52 -45.88 -65.72
C ALA A 5 -33.11 -45.99 -64.24
N HIS A 6 -31.86 -46.32 -63.99
CA HIS A 6 -31.28 -46.33 -62.64
C HIS A 6 -30.88 -44.88 -62.22
N ARG A 7 -31.48 -44.35 -61.14
CA ARG A 7 -31.06 -43.12 -60.46
C ARG A 7 -30.03 -43.45 -59.35
N THR A 8 -28.85 -42.98 -59.56
CA THR A 8 -27.78 -43.04 -58.54
C THR A 8 -27.93 -41.86 -57.59
N ILE A 9 -28.18 -42.15 -56.27
CA ILE A 9 -28.21 -41.14 -55.20
C ILE A 9 -26.77 -40.95 -54.71
N ARG A 10 -26.22 -39.75 -54.88
CA ARG A 10 -24.96 -39.34 -54.25
C ARG A 10 -25.27 -38.75 -52.86
N VAL A 11 -24.84 -39.43 -51.80
CA VAL A 11 -24.85 -38.93 -50.44
C VAL A 11 -23.64 -38.04 -50.23
N ALA A 12 -23.84 -36.75 -50.02
CA ALA A 12 -22.77 -35.81 -49.67
C ALA A 12 -22.52 -35.91 -48.12
N LEU A 13 -21.40 -36.42 -47.74
CA LEU A 13 -20.91 -36.35 -46.32
C LEU A 13 -20.39 -34.95 -46.04
N CYS A 14 -21.17 -34.15 -45.28
CA CYS A 14 -20.67 -32.92 -44.66
C CYS A 14 -19.79 -33.27 -43.46
N SER A 15 -18.47 -33.12 -43.60
CA SER A 15 -17.56 -33.20 -42.47
C SER A 15 -17.64 -31.90 -41.63
N ILE A 16 -18.27 -32.01 -40.44
CA ILE A 16 -18.24 -30.90 -39.46
C ILE A 16 -16.87 -30.93 -38.79
N ALA A 17 -16.01 -29.98 -39.16
CA ALA A 17 -14.76 -29.70 -38.46
C ALA A 17 -15.11 -28.97 -37.14
N ILE A 18 -15.08 -29.71 -36.02
CA ILE A 18 -15.16 -29.10 -34.68
C ILE A 18 -13.80 -28.43 -34.44
N GLY A 19 -13.74 -27.12 -34.65
CA GLY A 19 -12.59 -26.29 -34.28
C GLY A 19 -12.49 -26.25 -32.75
N TRP A 20 -11.47 -26.87 -32.21
CA TRP A 20 -11.07 -26.67 -30.82
C TRP A 20 -10.48 -25.26 -30.74
N ALA A 21 -11.25 -24.31 -30.21
CA ALA A 21 -10.72 -23.02 -29.78
C ALA A 21 -9.82 -23.31 -28.57
N SER A 22 -8.51 -23.32 -28.78
CA SER A 22 -7.55 -23.30 -27.69
C SER A 22 -7.71 -21.99 -26.93
N SER A 23 -8.44 -22.02 -25.82
CA SER A 23 -8.46 -20.90 -24.88
C SER A 23 -7.05 -20.81 -24.28
N CYS A 24 -6.26 -19.79 -24.68
CA CYS A 24 -5.07 -19.44 -23.92
C CYS A 24 -5.47 -19.26 -22.46
N PRO A 25 -4.78 -19.89 -21.49
CA PRO A 25 -5.08 -19.65 -20.11
C PRO A 25 -4.91 -18.15 -19.79
N ALA A 26 -5.83 -17.59 -19.02
CA ALA A 26 -5.72 -16.19 -18.60
C ALA A 26 -4.40 -15.99 -17.83
N SER A 27 -3.70 -14.88 -18.13
CA SER A 27 -2.44 -14.56 -17.43
C SER A 27 -2.63 -14.46 -15.91
N THR A 28 -1.68 -15.00 -15.17
CA THR A 28 -1.67 -14.94 -13.70
C THR A 28 -1.44 -13.51 -13.20
N PRO A 29 -1.83 -13.17 -11.96
CA PRO A 29 -1.52 -11.86 -11.38
C PRO A 29 -0.02 -11.52 -11.45
N GLY A 30 0.87 -12.49 -11.17
CA GLY A 30 2.32 -12.30 -11.27
C GLY A 30 2.80 -11.97 -12.68
N GLU A 31 2.27 -12.63 -13.71
CA GLU A 31 2.58 -12.32 -15.11
C GLU A 31 2.11 -10.92 -15.50
N ARG A 32 0.94 -10.49 -15.02
CA ARG A 32 0.43 -9.12 -15.28
C ARG A 32 1.22 -8.03 -14.55
N LEU A 33 1.89 -8.36 -13.45
CA LEU A 33 2.75 -7.46 -12.68
C LEU A 33 4.18 -7.40 -13.18
N ALA A 34 4.69 -8.47 -13.79
CA ALA A 34 6.10 -8.59 -14.17
C ALA A 34 6.70 -7.37 -14.90
N PRO A 35 5.97 -6.69 -15.83
CA PRO A 35 6.49 -5.48 -16.49
C PRO A 35 6.75 -4.31 -15.53
N PHE A 36 6.09 -4.27 -14.38
CA PHE A 36 6.15 -3.18 -13.40
C PHE A 36 7.07 -3.48 -12.21
N MET A 37 7.64 -4.69 -12.15
CA MET A 37 8.57 -5.09 -11.08
C MET A 37 10.03 -4.73 -11.38
N ASN A 38 10.29 -4.08 -12.52
CA ASN A 38 11.58 -3.56 -12.90
C ASN A 38 11.47 -2.12 -13.37
N PRO A 39 12.51 -1.27 -13.14
CA PRO A 39 12.52 0.07 -13.69
C PRO A 39 12.54 0.03 -15.24
N PRO A 40 11.95 1.01 -15.90
CA PRO A 40 12.20 1.25 -17.32
C PRO A 40 13.71 1.39 -17.61
N ALA A 41 14.14 1.02 -18.82
CA ALA A 41 15.56 0.98 -19.20
C ALA A 41 16.31 2.30 -18.91
N GLU A 42 15.62 3.44 -19.07
CA GLU A 42 16.16 4.78 -18.80
C GLU A 42 16.49 5.03 -17.32
N PHE A 43 15.89 4.26 -16.38
CA PHE A 43 16.11 4.39 -14.93
C PHE A 43 16.83 3.19 -14.30
N GLU A 44 17.14 2.15 -15.05
CA GLU A 44 17.67 0.88 -14.53
C GLU A 44 18.94 1.07 -13.66
N ASN A 45 19.83 1.98 -14.07
CA ASN A 45 21.08 2.26 -13.38
C ASN A 45 21.11 3.66 -12.73
N GLU A 46 19.99 4.38 -12.78
CA GLU A 46 19.91 5.72 -12.23
C GLU A 46 19.54 5.70 -10.74
N ARG A 47 20.18 6.56 -9.97
CA ARG A 47 19.88 6.77 -8.54
C ARG A 47 19.69 8.24 -8.26
N ALA A 48 18.79 8.56 -7.34
CA ALA A 48 18.67 9.89 -6.78
C ALA A 48 19.99 10.23 -6.02
N PRO A 49 20.38 11.51 -5.94
CA PRO A 49 21.58 11.94 -5.21
C PRO A 49 21.34 11.90 -3.69
N LEU A 50 21.07 10.70 -3.17
CA LEU A 50 20.75 10.41 -1.77
C LEU A 50 21.75 9.39 -1.22
N LYS A 51 21.91 9.38 0.11
CA LYS A 51 22.74 8.39 0.80
C LYS A 51 22.14 7.00 0.63
N SER A 52 22.96 6.03 0.22
CA SER A 52 22.47 4.65 0.07
C SER A 52 22.09 4.04 1.42
N PRO A 53 20.93 3.32 1.51
CA PRO A 53 20.60 2.52 2.67
C PRO A 53 21.63 1.41 2.98
N LEU A 54 22.47 1.04 1.99
CA LEU A 54 23.55 0.07 2.15
C LEU A 54 24.86 0.68 2.69
N LEU A 55 24.77 1.84 3.34
CA LEU A 55 25.89 2.42 4.09
C LEU A 55 25.51 2.57 5.55
N PHE A 56 26.31 2.02 6.46
CA PHE A 56 26.19 2.27 7.89
C PHE A 56 26.41 3.76 8.20
N ASP A 57 26.01 4.19 9.39
CA ASP A 57 26.21 5.59 9.82
C ASP A 57 27.70 5.97 9.94
N ASP A 58 28.58 4.98 10.16
CA ASP A 58 30.04 5.14 10.18
C ASP A 58 30.69 5.11 8.78
N GLY A 59 29.90 4.99 7.70
CA GLY A 59 30.35 4.98 6.30
C GLY A 59 30.77 3.61 5.76
N ARG A 60 30.80 2.53 6.56
CA ARG A 60 31.08 1.17 6.08
C ARG A 60 29.95 0.68 5.18
N THR A 61 30.29 -0.13 4.19
CA THR A 61 29.33 -0.73 3.27
C THR A 61 28.66 -1.96 3.89
N VAL A 62 27.32 -2.06 3.76
CA VAL A 62 26.51 -3.24 4.05
C VAL A 62 26.72 -4.26 2.92
N ARG A 63 27.20 -5.47 3.23
CA ARG A 63 27.61 -6.48 2.23
C ARG A 63 26.88 -7.82 2.38
N SER A 64 26.10 -8.00 3.43
CA SER A 64 25.43 -9.26 3.74
C SER A 64 24.06 -9.04 4.38
N GLY A 65 23.23 -10.09 4.41
CA GLY A 65 21.96 -10.05 5.16
C GLY A 65 22.17 -9.76 6.66
N ALA A 66 23.25 -10.29 7.25
CA ALA A 66 23.58 -9.99 8.65
C ALA A 66 23.97 -8.51 8.86
N ASP A 67 24.68 -7.91 7.91
CA ASP A 67 24.93 -6.47 7.93
C ASP A 67 23.63 -5.69 7.79
N TRP A 68 22.75 -6.13 6.89
CA TRP A 68 21.46 -5.48 6.70
C TRP A 68 20.61 -5.45 7.98
N VAL A 69 20.56 -6.54 8.74
CA VAL A 69 19.85 -6.57 10.03
C VAL A 69 20.33 -5.45 10.96
N ARG A 70 21.64 -5.25 11.05
CA ARG A 70 22.23 -4.17 11.86
C ARG A 70 21.91 -2.78 11.29
N ARG A 71 22.10 -2.61 9.96
CA ARG A 71 21.79 -1.34 9.29
C ARG A 71 20.31 -0.96 9.37
N ARG A 72 19.43 -1.94 9.19
CA ARG A 72 17.98 -1.76 9.34
C ARG A 72 17.63 -1.24 10.73
N ALA A 73 18.29 -1.72 11.78
CA ALA A 73 18.10 -1.24 13.14
C ALA A 73 18.57 0.23 13.30
N GLU A 74 19.71 0.63 12.71
CA GLU A 74 20.16 2.03 12.70
C GLU A 74 19.13 2.94 12.04
N ILE A 75 18.63 2.57 10.85
CA ILE A 75 17.61 3.33 10.12
C ILE A 75 16.32 3.41 10.95
N LYS A 76 15.82 2.27 11.47
CA LYS A 76 14.61 2.24 12.29
C LYS A 76 14.73 3.12 13.53
N ASN A 77 15.86 3.05 14.24
CA ASN A 77 16.11 3.86 15.43
C ASN A 77 16.15 5.36 15.11
N ARG A 78 16.74 5.76 13.97
CA ARG A 78 16.74 7.15 13.51
C ARG A 78 15.33 7.65 13.27
N TRP A 79 14.54 6.91 12.51
CA TRP A 79 13.15 7.25 12.23
C TRP A 79 12.29 7.27 13.49
N MET A 80 12.43 6.30 14.39
CA MET A 80 11.67 6.28 15.65
C MET A 80 12.01 7.44 16.58
N ARG A 81 13.29 7.86 16.66
CA ARG A 81 13.66 9.08 17.39
C ARG A 81 13.02 10.34 16.79
N ALA A 82 12.98 10.45 15.45
CA ALA A 82 12.35 11.58 14.77
C ALA A 82 10.84 11.60 14.95
N LEU A 83 10.20 10.44 14.88
CA LEU A 83 8.73 10.28 14.89
C LEU A 83 8.13 10.31 16.31
N GLY A 84 8.94 10.07 17.34
CA GLY A 84 8.48 9.86 18.70
C GLY A 84 7.86 8.47 18.90
N GLU A 85 7.95 7.96 20.14
CA GLU A 85 7.43 6.65 20.50
C GLU A 85 5.98 6.75 20.99
N GLY A 86 5.13 5.87 20.46
CA GLY A 86 3.76 5.68 20.91
C GLY A 86 3.66 4.80 22.15
N PRO A 87 2.46 4.63 22.71
CA PRO A 87 2.20 3.63 23.75
C PRO A 87 2.31 2.21 23.16
N PRO A 88 2.38 1.17 24.01
CA PRO A 88 2.30 -0.22 23.56
C PRO A 88 1.03 -0.47 22.72
N LEU A 89 1.16 -1.33 21.72
CA LEU A 89 0.03 -1.75 20.90
C LEU A 89 -1.02 -2.51 21.73
N LEU A 90 -2.27 -2.45 21.31
CA LEU A 90 -3.38 -3.20 21.89
C LEU A 90 -3.36 -4.63 21.31
N GLU A 91 -2.87 -5.60 22.08
CA GLU A 91 -2.85 -7.02 21.64
C GLU A 91 -4.26 -7.53 21.27
N LYS A 92 -5.27 -7.07 21.99
CA LYS A 92 -6.69 -7.42 21.80
C LYS A 92 -7.50 -6.17 21.49
N ALA A 93 -7.14 -5.46 20.41
CA ALA A 93 -7.92 -4.33 19.93
C ALA A 93 -9.35 -4.79 19.61
N ARG A 94 -10.34 -4.07 20.11
CA ARG A 94 -11.77 -4.41 19.96
C ARG A 94 -12.29 -3.94 18.61
N MET A 95 -13.19 -4.74 18.03
CA MET A 95 -13.99 -4.35 16.86
C MET A 95 -15.44 -4.73 17.13
N GLU A 96 -16.35 -3.78 17.01
CA GLU A 96 -17.76 -3.93 17.31
C GLU A 96 -18.58 -3.67 16.04
N THR A 97 -19.47 -4.57 15.66
CA THR A 97 -20.38 -4.38 14.53
C THR A 97 -21.56 -3.50 14.95
N ILE A 98 -21.79 -2.42 14.20
CA ILE A 98 -22.92 -1.49 14.39
C ILE A 98 -24.12 -1.92 13.54
N THR A 99 -23.87 -2.17 12.24
CA THR A 99 -24.88 -2.64 11.28
C THR A 99 -24.25 -3.63 10.31
N GLU A 100 -25.09 -4.47 9.71
CA GLU A 100 -24.68 -5.45 8.70
C GLU A 100 -25.62 -5.37 7.50
N THR A 101 -25.06 -5.50 6.29
CA THR A 101 -25.79 -5.51 5.02
C THR A 101 -25.21 -6.58 4.12
N GLU A 102 -26.08 -7.36 3.52
CA GLU A 102 -25.72 -8.41 2.56
C GLU A 102 -25.53 -7.81 1.16
N GLU A 103 -24.33 -7.96 0.60
CA GLU A 103 -24.04 -7.68 -0.80
C GLU A 103 -23.92 -9.00 -1.60
N THR A 104 -23.80 -8.93 -2.91
CA THR A 104 -23.75 -10.14 -3.74
C THR A 104 -22.56 -11.05 -3.42
N LEU A 105 -21.34 -10.48 -3.29
CA LEU A 105 -20.09 -11.24 -3.13
C LEU A 105 -19.51 -11.20 -1.71
N TYR A 106 -19.94 -10.26 -0.88
CA TYR A 106 -19.43 -10.06 0.47
C TYR A 106 -20.54 -9.57 1.41
N THR A 107 -20.32 -9.69 2.72
CA THR A 107 -21.12 -9.04 3.76
C THR A 107 -20.43 -7.74 4.13
N ARG A 108 -21.14 -6.62 4.16
CA ARG A 108 -20.64 -5.30 4.56
C ARG A 108 -21.13 -4.97 5.97
N ARG A 109 -20.17 -4.74 6.88
CA ARG A 109 -20.44 -4.32 8.26
C ARG A 109 -19.96 -2.89 8.48
N ARG A 110 -20.80 -2.01 9.02
CA ARG A 110 -20.34 -0.80 9.68
C ARG A 110 -19.79 -1.23 11.02
N VAL A 111 -18.56 -0.83 11.32
CA VAL A 111 -17.87 -1.28 12.54
C VAL A 111 -17.31 -0.09 13.30
N ARG A 112 -17.05 -0.30 14.58
CA ARG A 112 -16.30 0.59 15.45
C ARG A 112 -15.05 -0.12 15.93
N VAL A 113 -13.87 0.40 15.57
CA VAL A 113 -12.57 -0.23 15.83
C VAL A 113 -11.81 0.55 16.88
N GLU A 114 -11.27 -0.13 17.88
CA GLU A 114 -10.41 0.46 18.91
C GLU A 114 -9.02 0.77 18.31
N ILE A 115 -8.79 2.04 18.00
CA ILE A 115 -7.57 2.54 17.37
C ILE A 115 -6.47 2.90 18.39
N ALA A 116 -6.86 3.17 19.62
CA ALA A 116 -6.01 3.40 20.78
C ALA A 116 -6.83 3.04 22.02
N ARG A 117 -6.21 2.91 23.18
CA ARG A 117 -6.91 2.54 24.43
C ARG A 117 -8.13 3.44 24.65
N ASP A 118 -9.30 2.82 24.68
CA ASP A 118 -10.61 3.46 24.86
C ASP A 118 -10.92 4.57 23.84
N ARG A 119 -10.26 4.56 22.68
CA ARG A 119 -10.53 5.43 21.54
C ARG A 119 -10.93 4.60 20.33
N PHE A 120 -12.10 4.86 19.82
CA PHE A 120 -12.70 4.14 18.69
C PHE A 120 -12.89 5.07 17.51
N GLU A 121 -12.74 4.49 16.31
CA GLU A 121 -13.13 5.13 15.05
C GLU A 121 -14.08 4.21 14.29
N GLU A 122 -15.02 4.82 13.57
CA GLU A 122 -15.95 4.08 12.71
C GLU A 122 -15.29 3.76 11.36
N GLY A 123 -15.69 2.64 10.80
CA GLY A 123 -15.21 2.16 9.51
C GLY A 123 -16.13 1.11 8.93
N TRP A 124 -15.68 0.49 7.85
CA TRP A 124 -16.41 -0.55 7.15
C TRP A 124 -15.56 -1.80 7.01
N LEU A 125 -16.11 -2.93 7.44
CA LEU A 125 -15.51 -4.24 7.28
C LEU A 125 -16.29 -5.02 6.21
N LEU A 126 -15.60 -5.47 5.17
CA LEU A 126 -16.13 -6.26 4.09
C LEU A 126 -15.59 -7.68 4.19
N ILE A 127 -16.48 -8.67 4.29
CA ILE A 127 -16.12 -10.09 4.49
C ILE A 127 -16.63 -10.89 3.30
N PRO A 128 -15.76 -11.56 2.52
CA PRO A 128 -16.17 -12.41 1.39
C PRO A 128 -17.12 -13.52 1.83
N LYS A 129 -18.10 -13.86 0.97
CA LYS A 129 -19.04 -14.96 1.20
C LYS A 129 -18.51 -16.34 0.84
N SER A 130 -17.28 -16.44 0.36
CA SER A 130 -16.68 -17.71 -0.07
C SER A 130 -16.37 -18.70 1.05
N GLY A 131 -16.58 -18.31 2.32
CA GLY A 131 -16.32 -19.15 3.49
C GLY A 131 -14.82 -19.37 3.77
N GLY A 132 -14.51 -19.87 4.98
CA GLY A 132 -13.13 -20.11 5.41
C GLY A 132 -12.40 -18.84 5.88
N THR A 133 -11.07 -18.94 6.05
CA THR A 133 -10.22 -17.80 6.41
C THR A 133 -9.64 -17.15 5.16
N HIS A 134 -9.55 -15.83 5.18
CA HIS A 134 -9.10 -15.00 4.07
C HIS A 134 -7.89 -14.15 4.45
N PRO A 135 -7.00 -13.83 3.52
CA PRO A 135 -6.06 -12.74 3.73
C PRO A 135 -6.84 -11.42 3.90
N ALA A 136 -6.27 -10.48 4.66
CA ALA A 136 -6.94 -9.21 4.92
C ALA A 136 -6.14 -8.01 4.42
N VAL A 137 -6.83 -6.91 4.09
CA VAL A 137 -6.20 -5.66 3.68
C VAL A 137 -6.85 -4.49 4.43
N LEU A 138 -6.02 -3.70 5.10
CA LEU A 138 -6.42 -2.42 5.70
C LEU A 138 -6.37 -1.32 4.63
N VAL A 139 -7.41 -0.49 4.58
CA VAL A 139 -7.56 0.57 3.57
C VAL A 139 -7.85 1.92 4.26
N PRO A 140 -6.82 2.66 4.71
CA PRO A 140 -7.00 3.99 5.27
C PRO A 140 -7.24 5.05 4.19
N PHE A 141 -8.14 6.00 4.48
CA PHE A 141 -8.38 7.17 3.66
C PHE A 141 -8.89 8.35 4.50
N TYR A 142 -9.30 9.45 3.87
CA TYR A 142 -9.93 10.60 4.55
C TYR A 142 -11.24 10.18 5.22
N GLU A 143 -12.13 9.59 4.44
CA GLU A 143 -13.40 9.01 4.83
C GLU A 143 -13.49 7.54 4.33
N PRO A 144 -13.94 6.59 5.15
CA PRO A 144 -13.94 5.18 4.80
C PRO A 144 -14.97 4.82 3.71
N GLU A 145 -16.00 5.63 3.49
CA GLU A 145 -17.04 5.45 2.49
C GLU A 145 -16.48 5.41 1.07
N THR A 146 -15.50 6.26 0.77
CA THR A 146 -14.81 6.27 -0.52
C THR A 146 -14.15 4.91 -0.81
N SER A 147 -13.53 4.30 0.19
CA SER A 147 -12.81 3.01 0.02
C SER A 147 -13.74 1.83 -0.22
N ILE A 148 -15.04 1.95 0.08
CA ILE A 148 -16.06 0.93 -0.18
C ILE A 148 -16.99 1.28 -1.36
N GLY A 149 -16.71 2.36 -2.09
CA GLY A 149 -17.47 2.77 -3.28
C GLY A 149 -18.78 3.50 -2.99
N LEU A 150 -18.97 4.05 -1.78
CA LEU A 150 -20.11 4.90 -1.42
C LEU A 150 -19.81 6.40 -1.57
N GLY A 151 -18.55 6.77 -1.83
CA GLY A 151 -18.16 8.15 -2.11
C GLY A 151 -18.28 8.50 -3.59
N ASP A 152 -18.10 9.77 -3.90
CA ASP A 152 -18.15 10.35 -5.26
C ASP A 152 -16.82 10.31 -6.02
N LYS A 153 -15.76 9.78 -5.40
CA LYS A 153 -14.40 9.74 -5.96
C LYS A 153 -14.14 8.39 -6.65
N GLU A 154 -14.16 8.38 -7.97
CA GLU A 154 -13.92 7.19 -8.79
C GLU A 154 -12.54 6.56 -8.54
N HIS A 155 -12.46 5.24 -8.72
CA HIS A 155 -11.24 4.43 -8.65
C HIS A 155 -10.45 4.57 -7.32
N ARG A 156 -11.15 4.78 -6.18
CA ARG A 156 -10.57 4.78 -4.84
C ARG A 156 -11.17 3.71 -3.92
N ASP A 157 -12.06 2.91 -4.46
CA ASP A 157 -12.83 1.87 -3.80
C ASP A 157 -12.03 0.56 -3.58
N TYR A 158 -10.79 0.70 -3.12
CA TYR A 158 -9.85 -0.42 -2.90
C TYR A 158 -10.45 -1.53 -2.02
N ALA A 159 -11.14 -1.17 -0.93
CA ALA A 159 -11.71 -2.15 -0.03
C ALA A 159 -12.81 -2.99 -0.71
N ARG A 160 -13.70 -2.35 -1.49
CA ARG A 160 -14.72 -3.06 -2.26
C ARG A 160 -14.09 -4.01 -3.27
N ARG A 161 -13.17 -3.53 -4.10
CA ARG A 161 -12.51 -4.32 -5.14
C ARG A 161 -11.75 -5.52 -4.59
N LEU A 162 -11.09 -5.35 -3.44
CA LEU A 162 -10.40 -6.43 -2.77
C LEU A 162 -11.38 -7.44 -2.16
N ALA A 163 -12.49 -6.99 -1.57
CA ALA A 163 -13.52 -7.89 -1.04
C ALA A 163 -14.17 -8.72 -2.15
N GLU A 164 -14.47 -8.13 -3.32
CA GLU A 164 -14.96 -8.84 -4.50
C GLU A 164 -13.97 -9.91 -5.00
N ARG A 165 -12.69 -9.76 -4.68
CA ARG A 165 -11.61 -10.72 -4.99
C ARG A 165 -11.28 -11.68 -3.84
N GLY A 166 -12.09 -11.74 -2.78
CA GLY A 166 -11.96 -12.71 -1.69
C GLY A 166 -10.93 -12.32 -0.61
N PHE A 167 -10.70 -11.03 -0.40
CA PHE A 167 -9.98 -10.51 0.77
C PHE A 167 -10.98 -9.99 1.81
N VAL A 168 -10.70 -10.17 3.09
CA VAL A 168 -11.33 -9.33 4.11
C VAL A 168 -10.74 -7.93 3.98
N ALA A 169 -11.58 -6.90 3.90
CA ALA A 169 -11.12 -5.52 3.75
C ALA A 169 -11.68 -4.64 4.87
N LEU A 170 -10.80 -3.95 5.59
CA LEU A 170 -11.19 -2.96 6.59
C LEU A 170 -10.88 -1.56 6.06
N ALA A 171 -11.92 -0.78 5.76
CA ALA A 171 -11.79 0.63 5.43
C ALA A 171 -11.92 1.48 6.69
N ILE A 172 -10.96 2.39 6.92
CA ILE A 172 -10.96 3.28 8.08
C ILE A 172 -10.71 4.73 7.66
N GLY A 173 -11.39 5.65 8.33
CA GLY A 173 -11.25 7.09 8.13
C GLY A 173 -10.17 7.75 8.99
N SER A 174 -9.98 9.05 8.76
CA SER A 174 -9.06 9.86 9.57
C SER A 174 -9.51 9.89 11.02
N PRO A 175 -8.62 9.64 12.01
CA PRO A 175 -8.97 9.70 13.42
C PRO A 175 -9.57 11.05 13.80
N GLY A 176 -10.82 11.03 14.34
CA GLY A 176 -11.56 12.24 14.68
C GLY A 176 -12.16 12.98 13.47
N GLY A 177 -12.19 12.38 12.29
CA GLY A 177 -12.81 12.90 11.08
C GLY A 177 -12.03 14.02 10.36
N ASP A 178 -10.81 14.39 10.82
CA ASP A 178 -10.03 15.46 10.22
C ASP A 178 -8.57 15.04 10.00
N ALA A 179 -8.21 14.80 8.73
CA ALA A 179 -6.85 14.42 8.33
C ALA A 179 -5.76 15.44 8.69
N ARG A 180 -6.13 16.71 8.93
CA ARG A 180 -5.22 17.78 9.34
C ARG A 180 -5.08 17.90 10.86
N LYS A 181 -5.91 17.17 11.60
CA LYS A 181 -5.92 17.13 13.07
C LYS A 181 -5.95 15.69 13.61
N PRO A 182 -4.99 14.84 13.25
CA PRO A 182 -5.01 13.42 13.66
C PRO A 182 -4.88 13.21 15.19
N ASP A 183 -4.60 14.26 15.95
CA ASP A 183 -4.53 14.31 17.43
C ASP A 183 -3.90 13.07 18.08
N PRO A 184 -2.58 12.94 18.07
CA PRO A 184 -1.89 11.82 18.71
C PRO A 184 -2.02 11.84 20.27
N ARG A 185 -2.51 12.92 20.87
CA ARG A 185 -2.69 13.09 22.34
C ARG A 185 -1.43 12.88 23.18
N LYS A 186 -0.26 12.91 22.55
CA LYS A 186 1.03 12.75 23.18
C LYS A 186 2.01 13.76 22.60
N GLU A 187 2.65 14.47 23.50
CA GLU A 187 3.72 15.41 23.14
C GLU A 187 4.89 14.66 22.48
N GLY A 188 5.55 15.29 21.51
CA GLY A 188 6.66 14.67 20.78
C GLY A 188 6.29 13.55 19.80
N TRP A 189 5.04 13.07 19.77
CA TRP A 189 4.59 12.02 18.87
C TRP A 189 4.05 12.59 17.57
N GLN A 190 4.67 12.23 16.45
CA GLN A 190 4.31 12.78 15.15
C GLN A 190 3.01 12.18 14.60
N PRO A 191 2.21 12.94 13.84
CA PRO A 191 0.96 12.45 13.27
C PRO A 191 1.11 11.18 12.44
N LEU A 192 2.12 11.07 11.56
CA LEU A 192 2.32 9.85 10.76
C LEU A 192 2.71 8.63 11.59
N SER A 193 3.41 8.82 12.71
CA SER A 193 3.69 7.75 13.67
C SER A 193 2.43 7.30 14.42
N PHE A 194 1.57 8.26 14.80
CA PHE A 194 0.27 7.95 15.39
C PHE A 194 -0.62 7.18 14.40
N LEU A 195 -0.68 7.59 13.13
CA LEU A 195 -1.44 6.88 12.11
C LEU A 195 -0.92 5.46 11.87
N ALA A 196 0.40 5.26 11.94
CA ALA A 196 1.00 3.92 11.89
C ALA A 196 0.60 3.06 13.10
N TYR A 197 0.53 3.65 14.29
CA TYR A 197 0.03 2.99 15.50
C TYR A 197 -1.46 2.60 15.38
N VAL A 198 -2.29 3.51 14.86
CA VAL A 198 -3.71 3.23 14.57
C VAL A 198 -3.83 2.02 13.64
N SER A 199 -3.06 1.99 12.56
CA SER A 199 -3.06 0.86 11.60
C SER A 199 -2.65 -0.46 12.25
N ALA A 200 -1.64 -0.45 13.12
CA ALA A 200 -1.20 -1.65 13.82
C ALA A 200 -2.28 -2.19 14.77
N ASN A 201 -3.02 -1.32 15.46
CA ASN A 201 -4.16 -1.73 16.27
C ASN A 201 -5.34 -2.25 15.42
N CYS A 202 -5.60 -1.64 14.26
CA CYS A 202 -6.57 -2.16 13.30
C CYS A 202 -6.16 -3.55 12.77
N ALA A 203 -4.87 -3.79 12.51
CA ALA A 203 -4.36 -5.10 12.14
C ALA A 203 -4.55 -6.13 13.28
N ASN A 204 -4.29 -5.75 14.54
CA ASN A 204 -4.58 -6.59 15.70
C ASN A 204 -6.07 -6.91 15.81
N ALA A 205 -6.96 -5.94 15.56
CA ALA A 205 -8.39 -6.18 15.54
C ALA A 205 -8.81 -7.16 14.41
N LEU A 206 -8.21 -7.05 13.24
CA LEU A 206 -8.40 -7.99 12.13
C LEU A 206 -7.92 -9.39 12.49
N CYS A 207 -6.74 -9.55 13.12
CA CYS A 207 -6.22 -10.84 13.56
C CYS A 207 -7.14 -11.59 14.53
N ASN A 208 -8.01 -10.88 15.24
CA ASN A 208 -8.95 -11.47 16.20
C ASN A 208 -10.25 -11.97 15.53
N LEU A 209 -10.45 -11.74 14.23
CA LEU A 209 -11.64 -12.20 13.51
C LEU A 209 -11.44 -13.63 13.00
N PRO A 210 -12.45 -14.52 13.17
CA PRO A 210 -12.35 -15.90 12.71
C PRO A 210 -12.27 -16.05 11.19
N GLU A 211 -12.69 -15.02 10.43
CA GLU A 211 -12.65 -14.98 8.98
C GLU A 211 -11.28 -14.55 8.43
N VAL A 212 -10.33 -14.13 9.29
CA VAL A 212 -9.04 -13.55 8.88
C VAL A 212 -7.88 -14.51 9.15
N ASP A 213 -7.05 -14.71 8.13
CA ASP A 213 -5.72 -15.27 8.32
C ASP A 213 -4.76 -14.17 8.80
N GLY A 214 -4.51 -14.12 10.11
CA GLY A 214 -3.68 -13.12 10.76
C GLY A 214 -2.21 -13.07 10.30
N GLY A 215 -1.73 -14.12 9.63
CA GLY A 215 -0.41 -14.17 9.00
C GLY A 215 -0.36 -13.49 7.62
N ARG A 216 -1.50 -13.07 7.06
CA ARG A 216 -1.63 -12.52 5.70
C ARG A 216 -2.40 -11.20 5.70
N ILE A 217 -1.83 -10.17 6.34
CA ILE A 217 -2.43 -8.82 6.38
C ILE A 217 -1.59 -7.86 5.54
N GLY A 218 -2.25 -7.18 4.59
CA GLY A 218 -1.68 -6.10 3.79
C GLY A 218 -2.29 -4.74 4.12
N ILE A 219 -1.75 -3.69 3.50
CA ILE A 219 -2.29 -2.33 3.62
C ILE A 219 -2.17 -1.59 2.30
N VAL A 220 -3.20 -0.82 1.93
CA VAL A 220 -3.18 0.04 0.75
C VAL A 220 -3.91 1.35 1.02
N GLY A 221 -3.42 2.44 0.44
CA GLY A 221 -4.11 3.73 0.46
C GLY A 221 -3.69 4.62 -0.69
N HIS A 222 -4.51 5.63 -0.99
CA HIS A 222 -4.25 6.62 -2.02
C HIS A 222 -3.96 7.99 -1.39
N SER A 223 -3.03 8.75 -1.96
CA SER A 223 -2.73 10.13 -1.54
C SER A 223 -2.39 10.22 -0.05
N TYR A 224 -3.19 10.86 0.76
CA TYR A 224 -3.11 10.86 2.22
C TYR A 224 -3.11 9.44 2.80
N GLY A 225 -4.06 8.61 2.35
CA GLY A 225 -4.08 7.19 2.74
C GLY A 225 -2.83 6.43 2.28
N GLY A 226 -2.20 6.84 1.17
CA GLY A 226 -0.93 6.31 0.70
C GLY A 226 0.25 6.67 1.62
N LYS A 227 0.31 7.93 2.11
CA LYS A 227 1.27 8.33 3.15
C LYS A 227 1.07 7.50 4.42
N TRP A 228 -0.17 7.37 4.84
CA TRP A 228 -0.56 6.58 6.00
C TRP A 228 -0.15 5.11 5.82
N ALA A 229 -0.51 4.46 4.71
CA ALA A 229 -0.16 3.08 4.41
C ALA A 229 1.36 2.84 4.37
N MET A 230 2.12 3.76 3.75
CA MET A 230 3.58 3.67 3.67
C MET A 230 4.22 3.71 5.06
N PHE A 231 3.90 4.69 5.89
CA PHE A 231 4.45 4.76 7.25
C PHE A 231 4.02 3.57 8.09
N SER A 232 2.76 3.13 7.99
CA SER A 232 2.25 1.97 8.70
C SER A 232 3.03 0.70 8.38
N ALA A 233 3.18 0.37 7.09
CA ALA A 233 3.87 -0.84 6.67
C ALA A 233 5.37 -0.81 6.96
N CYS A 234 6.03 0.34 6.77
CA CYS A 234 7.45 0.47 7.03
C CYS A 234 7.80 0.33 8.52
N LEU A 235 6.92 0.79 9.41
CA LEU A 235 7.15 0.77 10.86
C LEU A 235 6.62 -0.48 11.56
N ASN A 236 5.65 -1.21 10.96
CA ASN A 236 5.00 -2.38 11.57
C ASN A 236 5.14 -3.62 10.68
N GLU A 237 5.75 -4.66 11.21
CA GLU A 237 6.02 -5.90 10.49
C GLU A 237 4.80 -6.81 10.31
N GLN A 238 3.68 -6.50 10.96
CA GLN A 238 2.39 -7.18 10.78
C GLN A 238 1.87 -7.08 9.34
N PHE A 239 2.18 -5.97 8.64
CA PHE A 239 1.83 -5.84 7.24
C PHE A 239 2.84 -6.59 6.38
N VAL A 240 2.47 -7.79 5.93
CA VAL A 240 3.36 -8.66 5.15
C VAL A 240 3.54 -8.22 3.70
N CYS A 241 2.66 -7.37 3.19
CA CYS A 241 2.86 -6.62 1.95
C CYS A 241 2.09 -5.29 1.97
N ALA A 242 2.44 -4.36 1.08
CA ALA A 242 1.79 -3.06 1.05
C ALA A 242 1.78 -2.44 -0.35
N ALA A 243 0.76 -1.60 -0.63
CA ALA A 243 0.75 -0.74 -1.80
C ALA A 243 0.41 0.68 -1.39
N TRP A 244 1.05 1.65 -2.04
CA TRP A 244 0.70 3.06 -1.86
C TRP A 244 0.54 3.76 -3.20
N SER A 245 -0.61 4.41 -3.33
CA SER A 245 -1.01 5.08 -4.55
C SER A 245 -0.74 6.57 -4.42
N ASP A 246 0.29 7.01 -5.12
CA ASP A 246 0.67 8.41 -5.36
C ASP A 246 0.78 9.30 -4.10
N PRO A 247 1.46 8.85 -3.03
CA PRO A 247 1.64 9.65 -1.81
C PRO A 247 2.75 10.70 -1.91
N GLY A 248 3.61 10.63 -2.92
CA GLY A 248 4.93 11.24 -2.93
C GLY A 248 5.92 10.38 -2.14
N ILE A 249 6.61 9.44 -2.81
CA ILE A 249 7.54 8.49 -2.18
C ILE A 249 8.92 9.07 -1.87
N GLY A 250 9.13 10.36 -2.09
CA GLY A 250 10.32 11.14 -1.72
C GLY A 250 9.94 12.54 -1.32
N PHE A 251 10.77 13.18 -0.49
CA PHE A 251 10.59 14.58 -0.12
C PHE A 251 10.84 15.49 -1.34
N ASP A 252 9.94 16.44 -1.55
CA ASP A 252 9.99 17.34 -2.71
C ASP A 252 9.34 18.68 -2.39
N ASP A 253 10.15 19.68 -2.04
CA ASP A 253 9.69 21.01 -1.65
C ASP A 253 9.18 21.84 -2.85
N THR A 254 9.21 21.30 -4.07
CA THR A 254 8.68 21.96 -5.27
C THR A 254 7.23 21.60 -5.56
N ARG A 255 6.68 20.56 -4.89
CA ARG A 255 5.34 20.02 -5.12
C ARG A 255 4.44 20.18 -3.89
N PRO A 256 3.43 21.10 -3.94
CA PRO A 256 2.60 21.42 -2.77
C PRO A 256 1.84 20.21 -2.18
N SER A 257 1.53 19.22 -2.98
CA SER A 257 0.76 18.03 -2.59
C SER A 257 1.62 16.96 -1.89
N ILE A 258 2.95 17.00 -2.01
CA ILE A 258 3.85 16.08 -1.30
C ILE A 258 3.93 16.42 0.19
N ASN A 259 3.90 17.64 0.57
CA ASN A 259 3.59 18.31 1.83
C ASN A 259 3.94 17.61 3.17
N TYR A 260 4.97 16.75 3.21
CA TYR A 260 5.41 16.13 4.47
C TYR A 260 5.88 17.12 5.54
N TRP A 261 6.22 18.34 5.14
CA TRP A 261 6.57 19.45 6.05
C TRP A 261 5.40 20.01 6.85
N GLU A 262 4.17 19.61 6.53
CA GLU A 262 3.00 20.12 7.24
C GLU A 262 2.91 19.56 8.67
N PRO A 263 2.36 20.35 9.63
CA PRO A 263 2.25 19.94 11.03
C PRO A 263 1.42 18.67 11.27
N TRP A 264 0.53 18.33 10.33
CA TRP A 264 -0.27 17.12 10.39
C TRP A 264 0.42 15.88 9.76
N TYR A 265 1.72 16.00 9.41
CA TYR A 265 2.56 14.89 8.95
C TYR A 265 3.87 14.81 9.75
N LEU A 266 4.95 15.48 9.29
CA LEU A 266 6.28 15.45 9.91
C LEU A 266 6.78 16.84 10.35
N GLY A 267 5.98 17.89 10.11
CA GLY A 267 6.34 19.27 10.46
C GLY A 267 5.92 19.70 11.86
N ARG A 268 5.32 18.80 12.67
CA ARG A 268 4.89 19.15 14.02
C ARG A 268 6.10 19.45 14.91
N ALA A 269 6.13 20.64 15.49
CA ALA A 269 7.13 21.05 16.47
C ALA A 269 6.42 21.72 17.65
N GLU A 270 6.82 21.39 18.87
CA GLU A 270 6.24 21.95 20.09
C GLU A 270 6.45 23.46 20.15
N GLY A 271 5.43 24.16 20.63
CA GLY A 271 5.47 25.63 20.77
C GLY A 271 5.51 26.38 19.42
N THR A 272 5.48 25.70 18.29
CA THR A 272 5.56 26.33 16.97
C THR A 272 4.27 26.11 16.19
N GLN A 273 3.66 27.21 15.75
CA GLN A 273 2.55 27.19 14.80
C GLN A 273 3.08 27.66 13.43
N ARG A 274 3.42 26.71 12.58
CA ARG A 274 3.83 26.99 11.21
C ARG A 274 2.60 27.15 10.32
N PRO A 275 2.46 28.26 9.54
CA PRO A 275 1.42 28.32 8.51
C PRO A 275 1.59 27.23 7.45
N PRO A 276 0.48 26.69 6.90
CA PRO A 276 0.53 25.76 5.78
C PRO A 276 1.26 26.33 4.56
N GLY A 277 1.84 25.46 3.75
CA GLY A 277 2.47 25.81 2.47
C GLY A 277 3.92 25.36 2.34
N ILE A 278 4.46 25.47 1.13
CA ILE A 278 5.84 25.07 0.82
C ILE A 278 6.84 25.79 1.72
N PRO A 279 7.86 25.11 2.26
CA PRO A 279 8.91 25.73 3.04
C PRO A 279 9.64 26.84 2.26
N SER A 280 9.89 27.96 2.94
CA SER A 280 10.58 29.10 2.37
C SER A 280 11.38 29.83 3.47
N PRO A 281 12.25 30.78 3.15
CA PRO A 281 12.96 31.58 4.16
C PRO A 281 12.02 32.31 5.13
N SER A 282 10.83 32.73 4.69
CA SER A 282 9.80 33.38 5.53
C SER A 282 8.87 32.40 6.23
N ASN A 283 8.84 31.13 5.84
CA ASN A 283 8.04 30.04 6.41
C ASN A 283 8.87 28.75 6.43
N PRO A 284 9.94 28.67 7.23
CA PRO A 284 10.87 27.53 7.20
C PRO A 284 10.19 26.24 7.65
N ALA A 285 10.70 25.10 7.18
CA ALA A 285 10.30 23.79 7.66
C ALA A 285 10.59 23.67 9.17
N THR A 286 9.77 22.86 9.83
CA THR A 286 9.86 22.59 11.28
C THR A 286 9.79 21.10 11.57
N GLY A 287 9.96 20.72 12.84
CA GLY A 287 9.80 19.34 13.30
C GLY A 287 10.75 18.33 12.64
N PRO A 288 10.41 17.04 12.69
CA PRO A 288 11.22 15.97 12.12
C PRO A 288 11.50 16.12 10.62
N TYR A 289 10.58 16.72 9.86
CA TYR A 289 10.84 16.97 8.42
C TYR A 289 12.13 17.76 8.22
N LYS A 290 12.29 18.88 8.97
CA LYS A 290 13.50 19.70 8.90
C LYS A 290 14.74 18.90 9.30
N ALA A 291 14.71 18.21 10.45
CA ALA A 291 15.85 17.45 10.95
C ALA A 291 16.30 16.35 9.97
N LEU A 292 15.35 15.55 9.44
CA LEU A 292 15.65 14.50 8.46
C LEU A 292 16.27 15.06 7.17
N ARG A 293 15.76 16.20 6.68
CA ARG A 293 16.33 16.87 5.50
C ARG A 293 17.75 17.36 5.74
N GLU A 294 18.02 17.95 6.90
CA GLU A 294 19.36 18.43 7.30
C GLU A 294 20.37 17.29 7.47
N GLU A 295 19.91 16.09 7.89
CA GLU A 295 20.71 14.87 7.96
C GLU A 295 20.90 14.18 6.60
N GLY A 296 20.30 14.69 5.52
CA GLY A 296 20.33 14.09 4.19
C GLY A 296 19.49 12.80 4.08
N CYS A 297 18.55 12.59 5.00
CA CYS A 297 17.62 11.47 4.99
C CYS A 297 16.41 11.78 4.10
N ASP A 298 15.87 10.72 3.48
CA ASP A 298 14.65 10.78 2.69
C ASP A 298 13.84 9.48 2.86
N LEU A 299 12.62 9.46 2.33
CA LEU A 299 11.66 8.35 2.48
C LEU A 299 12.16 7.00 1.92
N HIS A 300 13.17 6.98 1.06
CA HIS A 300 13.78 5.74 0.58
C HIS A 300 14.40 4.89 1.71
N GLU A 301 14.96 5.52 2.75
CA GLU A 301 15.45 4.79 3.93
C GLU A 301 14.28 4.17 4.72
N LEU A 302 13.18 4.92 4.88
CA LEU A 302 11.96 4.39 5.51
C LEU A 302 11.40 3.20 4.72
N GLN A 303 11.30 3.34 3.39
CA GLN A 303 10.81 2.27 2.50
C GLN A 303 11.73 1.04 2.50
N ALA A 304 13.03 1.22 2.68
CA ALA A 304 13.97 0.10 2.83
C ALA A 304 13.66 -0.79 4.05
N LEU A 305 12.99 -0.27 5.09
CA LEU A 305 12.53 -1.06 6.24
C LEU A 305 11.50 -2.14 5.87
N MET A 306 10.87 -2.03 4.69
CA MET A 306 9.99 -3.09 4.18
C MET A 306 10.74 -4.39 3.85
N ALA A 307 12.01 -4.30 3.43
CA ALA A 307 12.76 -5.46 2.96
C ALA A 307 12.85 -6.58 4.03
N PRO A 308 12.53 -7.84 3.67
CA PRO A 308 12.25 -8.35 2.32
C PRO A 308 10.76 -8.40 1.93
N ARG A 309 9.85 -7.78 2.70
CA ARG A 309 8.41 -7.77 2.46
C ARG A 309 8.10 -6.99 1.17
N PRO A 310 7.22 -7.50 0.27
CA PRO A 310 6.93 -6.84 -0.98
C PRO A 310 6.14 -5.55 -0.81
N PHE A 311 6.40 -4.56 -1.68
CA PHE A 311 5.56 -3.38 -1.82
C PHE A 311 5.46 -2.89 -3.27
N PHE A 312 4.37 -2.18 -3.54
CA PHE A 312 4.04 -1.69 -4.86
C PHE A 312 3.66 -0.20 -4.83
N VAL A 313 4.22 0.58 -5.74
CA VAL A 313 3.87 2.00 -5.91
C VAL A 313 2.95 2.15 -7.12
N SER A 314 1.74 2.63 -6.91
CA SER A 314 0.83 3.04 -7.98
C SER A 314 1.00 4.55 -8.21
N GLY A 315 2.08 4.94 -8.89
CA GLY A 315 2.48 6.34 -9.09
C GLY A 315 1.55 7.12 -10.03
N GLY A 316 1.47 8.40 -9.78
CA GLY A 316 0.77 9.39 -10.58
C GLY A 316 1.58 10.68 -10.68
N SER A 317 0.90 11.83 -10.62
CA SER A 317 1.59 13.13 -10.72
C SER A 317 2.60 13.38 -9.59
N GLU A 318 2.39 12.82 -8.39
CA GLU A 318 3.30 12.98 -7.26
C GLU A 318 4.48 11.99 -7.30
N ASP A 319 4.24 10.83 -7.90
CA ASP A 319 5.24 9.77 -8.09
C ASP A 319 5.40 9.43 -9.58
N PRO A 320 5.94 10.37 -10.40
CA PRO A 320 6.20 10.13 -11.82
C PRO A 320 7.30 9.07 -12.02
N PRO A 321 7.51 8.56 -13.27
CA PRO A 321 8.51 7.53 -13.57
C PRO A 321 9.91 7.83 -13.01
N ALA A 322 10.32 9.10 -12.96
CA ALA A 322 11.61 9.50 -12.40
C ALA A 322 11.82 9.11 -10.92
N ARG A 323 10.75 8.78 -10.18
CA ARG A 323 10.83 8.24 -8.80
C ARG A 323 11.49 6.85 -8.75
N TRP A 324 11.63 6.17 -9.89
CA TRP A 324 12.46 4.97 -9.96
C TRP A 324 13.90 5.20 -9.49
N LYS A 325 14.46 6.40 -9.69
CA LYS A 325 15.79 6.76 -9.17
C LYS A 325 15.90 6.65 -7.64
N LEU A 326 14.81 6.91 -6.95
CA LEU A 326 14.71 6.74 -5.50
C LEU A 326 14.49 5.27 -5.14
N LEU A 327 13.56 4.58 -5.83
CA LEU A 327 13.29 3.16 -5.61
C LEU A 327 14.50 2.27 -5.92
N THR A 328 15.40 2.68 -6.81
CA THR A 328 16.62 1.91 -7.10
C THR A 328 17.49 1.75 -5.86
N HIS A 329 17.59 2.75 -4.98
CA HIS A 329 18.26 2.61 -3.68
C HIS A 329 17.61 1.53 -2.79
N VAL A 330 16.28 1.47 -2.78
CA VAL A 330 15.54 0.45 -2.03
C VAL A 330 15.76 -0.92 -2.65
N ARG A 331 15.67 -1.03 -4.00
CA ARG A 331 15.90 -2.27 -4.74
C ARG A 331 17.31 -2.84 -4.56
N ASP A 332 18.32 -2.00 -4.33
CA ASP A 332 19.67 -2.47 -4.00
C ASP A 332 19.67 -3.29 -2.70
N VAL A 333 18.86 -2.90 -1.70
CA VAL A 333 18.66 -3.67 -0.46
C VAL A 333 17.99 -5.01 -0.75
N TYR A 334 16.92 -4.99 -1.55
CA TYR A 334 16.23 -6.22 -1.94
C TYR A 334 17.12 -7.15 -2.78
N ALA A 335 17.96 -6.59 -3.65
CA ALA A 335 18.93 -7.36 -4.41
C ALA A 335 19.98 -8.03 -3.51
N LEU A 336 20.49 -7.32 -2.50
CA LEU A 336 21.39 -7.86 -1.49
C LEU A 336 20.77 -9.07 -0.77
N LEU A 337 19.45 -9.03 -0.52
CA LEU A 337 18.71 -10.07 0.18
C LEU A 337 18.18 -11.18 -0.76
N GLY A 338 18.35 -11.05 -2.09
CA GLY A 338 17.88 -12.05 -3.07
C GLY A 338 16.41 -11.92 -3.50
N PHE A 339 15.77 -10.75 -3.25
CA PHE A 339 14.33 -10.52 -3.48
C PHE A 339 14.04 -9.30 -4.38
N ARG A 340 14.84 -9.11 -5.44
CA ARG A 340 14.75 -7.94 -6.33
C ARG A 340 13.35 -7.72 -6.96
N ASP A 341 12.58 -8.76 -7.12
CA ASP A 341 11.24 -8.80 -7.70
C ASP A 341 10.10 -8.44 -6.72
N ARG A 342 10.43 -7.94 -5.52
CA ARG A 342 9.43 -7.56 -4.49
C ARG A 342 9.17 -6.05 -4.39
N VAL A 343 9.77 -5.25 -5.27
CA VAL A 343 9.54 -3.80 -5.36
C VAL A 343 9.18 -3.44 -6.78
N GLY A 344 7.99 -2.89 -6.96
CA GLY A 344 7.48 -2.49 -8.26
C GLY A 344 6.83 -1.13 -8.27
N MET A 345 6.67 -0.54 -9.47
CA MET A 345 5.93 0.69 -9.68
C MET A 345 5.23 0.69 -11.05
N HIS A 346 3.93 0.97 -11.04
CA HIS A 346 3.13 1.36 -12.20
C HIS A 346 2.92 2.87 -12.18
N ASN A 347 2.89 3.52 -13.33
CA ASN A 347 2.70 4.97 -13.41
C ASN A 347 1.50 5.35 -14.28
N ARG A 348 0.83 6.42 -13.89
CA ARG A 348 -0.21 7.13 -14.63
C ARG A 348 0.08 8.63 -14.64
N PRO A 349 -0.45 9.42 -15.61
CA PRO A 349 -0.12 10.85 -15.72
C PRO A 349 -0.68 11.70 -14.57
N ALA A 350 -1.87 11.37 -14.05
CA ALA A 350 -2.62 12.19 -13.10
C ALA A 350 -2.61 11.60 -11.67
N HIS A 351 -2.89 12.45 -10.68
CA HIS A 351 -3.01 12.03 -9.28
C HIS A 351 -4.13 11.01 -9.04
N PRO A 352 -5.37 11.22 -9.53
CA PRO A 352 -6.44 10.24 -9.35
C PRO A 352 -6.07 8.87 -9.92
N PRO A 353 -6.37 7.76 -9.22
CA PRO A 353 -6.21 6.43 -9.78
C PRO A 353 -7.07 6.23 -11.02
N THR A 354 -6.67 5.31 -11.88
CA THR A 354 -7.42 4.81 -13.03
C THR A 354 -7.85 3.38 -12.80
N GLU A 355 -8.77 2.86 -13.62
CA GLU A 355 -9.15 1.46 -13.57
C GLU A 355 -7.94 0.53 -13.69
N GLU A 356 -7.04 0.80 -14.64
CA GLU A 356 -5.81 0.03 -14.81
C GLU A 356 -4.94 0.06 -13.54
N ALA A 357 -4.74 1.24 -12.94
CA ALA A 357 -3.96 1.37 -11.71
C ALA A 357 -4.55 0.59 -10.54
N MET A 358 -5.90 0.56 -10.43
CA MET A 358 -6.62 -0.26 -9.45
C MET A 358 -6.40 -1.74 -9.67
N GLU A 359 -6.52 -2.21 -10.94
CA GLU A 359 -6.27 -3.60 -11.30
C GLU A 359 -4.84 -4.05 -10.94
N LYS A 360 -3.82 -3.21 -11.19
CA LYS A 360 -2.43 -3.55 -10.82
C LYS A 360 -2.23 -3.68 -9.32
N VAL A 361 -2.89 -2.84 -8.53
CA VAL A 361 -2.88 -2.97 -7.06
C VAL A 361 -3.58 -4.26 -6.61
N CYS A 362 -4.71 -4.60 -7.20
CA CYS A 362 -5.39 -5.86 -6.92
C CYS A 362 -4.54 -7.08 -7.32
N ASP A 363 -3.94 -7.08 -8.51
CA ASP A 363 -3.00 -8.11 -8.97
C ASP A 363 -1.84 -8.30 -7.97
N PHE A 364 -1.31 -7.19 -7.43
CA PHE A 364 -0.24 -7.24 -6.44
C PHE A 364 -0.67 -7.97 -5.16
N PHE A 365 -1.83 -7.66 -4.60
CA PHE A 365 -2.33 -8.36 -3.42
C PHE A 365 -2.70 -9.82 -3.73
N GLU A 366 -3.27 -10.11 -4.89
CA GLU A 366 -3.54 -11.49 -5.30
C GLU A 366 -2.25 -12.30 -5.42
N HIS A 367 -1.19 -11.72 -5.98
CA HIS A 367 0.10 -12.39 -6.11
C HIS A 367 0.78 -12.65 -4.77
N PHE A 368 0.84 -11.65 -3.88
CA PHE A 368 1.65 -11.74 -2.66
C PHE A 368 0.88 -12.16 -1.40
N LEU A 369 -0.44 -12.03 -1.36
CA LEU A 369 -1.23 -12.44 -0.19
C LEU A 369 -2.03 -13.72 -0.39
N LYS A 370 -2.46 -14.08 -1.63
CA LYS A 370 -3.23 -15.30 -1.85
C LYS A 370 -2.38 -16.51 -2.14
N GLN A 371 -1.21 -16.34 -2.76
CA GLN A 371 -0.30 -17.45 -2.96
C GLN A 371 0.30 -17.81 -1.58
N ALA A 372 0.19 -19.08 -1.20
CA ALA A 372 0.89 -19.57 -0.02
C ALA A 372 2.40 -19.33 -0.18
N PRO A 373 3.13 -19.01 0.90
CA PRO A 373 4.56 -18.84 0.85
C PRO A 373 5.27 -20.14 0.42
#